data_654519bed8098228291a9ea987540f12
#
_entry.id   654519bed8098228291a9ea987540f12
#
_cell.length_a   1.000
_cell.length_b   1.000
_cell.length_c   1.000
_cell.angle_alpha   90.00
_cell.angle_beta   90.00
_cell.angle_gamma   90.00
#
_symmetry.space_group_name_H-M   'P 1'
#
loop_
_entity.id
_entity.type
_entity.pdbx_description
1 polymer ?
#
loop_
_entity_poly.entity_id
_entity_poly.type
_entity_poly.pdbx_seq_one_letter_code
_entity_poly.pdbx_strand_id
1 'polypeptide(L)'
;MVVAVFLTWIYPAGQSAADHLVQHHKLKCSQYFPCPDALRRRVDFWIDVYGRWRTNDAILHDAQRPHRVYKIIKGKACGTNGNTQFIKEQKRQIRLRLERIAILIERKKTITQAKDKHYLNMFPGRSPAALRRAARNLRCQSGNKDGFRNALRRFGTYGPIVRRVLKDAGLHQDIQYLPFVESSYNPEAY
;
A
#
# COMPACT_ATOMS: atom_id res chain seq x y z
N MET A 1 -18.25 -13.01 -46.30
CA MET A 1 -16.84 -12.59 -46.07
C MET A 1 -16.84 -11.59 -44.94
N VAL A 2 -16.58 -12.05 -43.71
CA VAL A 2 -16.62 -11.23 -42.50
C VAL A 2 -15.18 -10.88 -42.14
N VAL A 3 -14.83 -9.59 -42.21
CA VAL A 3 -13.51 -9.08 -41.85
C VAL A 3 -13.52 -8.80 -40.35
N ALA A 4 -12.81 -9.63 -39.58
CA ALA A 4 -12.58 -9.43 -38.16
C ALA A 4 -11.46 -8.38 -37.97
N VAL A 5 -11.82 -7.20 -37.49
CA VAL A 5 -10.87 -6.15 -37.10
C VAL A 5 -10.32 -6.50 -35.71
N PHE A 6 -9.09 -6.98 -35.62
CA PHE A 6 -8.34 -7.11 -34.38
C PHE A 6 -7.87 -5.72 -33.94
N LEU A 7 -8.55 -5.12 -32.97
CA LEU A 7 -8.06 -3.96 -32.22
C LEU A 7 -6.94 -4.42 -31.28
N THR A 8 -5.70 -4.29 -31.73
CA THR A 8 -4.51 -4.42 -30.87
C THR A 8 -4.47 -3.21 -29.93
N TRP A 9 -4.76 -3.44 -28.65
CA TRP A 9 -4.50 -2.46 -27.60
C TRP A 9 -2.98 -2.29 -27.45
N ILE A 10 -2.45 -1.22 -28.03
CA ILE A 10 -1.07 -0.78 -27.81
C ILE A 10 -1.02 -0.16 -26.42
N TYR A 11 -0.53 -0.92 -25.42
CA TYR A 11 -0.15 -0.35 -24.14
C TYR A 11 1.04 0.59 -24.33
N PRO A 12 1.01 1.83 -23.86
CA PRO A 12 2.16 2.72 -23.96
C PRO A 12 3.31 2.13 -23.13
N ALA A 13 4.40 1.79 -23.79
CA ALA A 13 5.64 1.37 -23.17
C ALA A 13 6.24 2.55 -22.39
N GLY A 14 6.13 2.53 -21.04
CA GLY A 14 6.76 3.57 -20.22
C GLY A 14 6.33 3.69 -18.77
N GLN A 15 5.29 2.99 -18.31
CA GLN A 15 4.96 2.99 -16.89
C GLN A 15 5.78 1.92 -16.18
N SER A 16 6.58 2.33 -15.17
CA SER A 16 7.39 1.40 -14.40
C SER A 16 6.48 0.39 -13.68
N ALA A 17 6.84 -0.89 -13.68
CA ALA A 17 6.07 -1.94 -12.99
C ALA A 17 5.81 -1.65 -11.50
N ALA A 18 6.54 -0.69 -10.90
CA ALA A 18 6.36 -0.22 -9.53
C ALA A 18 5.12 0.66 -9.36
N ASP A 19 4.73 1.45 -10.38
CA ASP A 19 3.57 2.34 -10.30
C ASP A 19 2.24 1.57 -10.32
N HIS A 20 2.25 0.29 -10.78
CA HIS A 20 1.07 -0.56 -10.76
C HIS A 20 0.77 -1.20 -9.40
N LEU A 21 1.70 -1.14 -8.44
CA LEU A 21 1.52 -1.78 -7.13
C LEU A 21 0.64 -0.94 -6.20
N VAL A 22 0.81 0.38 -6.19
CA VAL A 22 -0.06 1.31 -5.45
C VAL A 22 -0.78 2.21 -6.44
N GLN A 23 -2.11 2.23 -6.39
CA GLN A 23 -2.94 3.02 -7.29
C GLN A 23 -3.06 4.46 -6.79
N HIS A 24 -3.18 5.42 -7.71
CA HIS A 24 -3.57 6.79 -7.39
C HIS A 24 -5.08 6.89 -7.27
N HIS A 25 -5.56 7.42 -6.15
CA HIS A 25 -6.98 7.56 -5.85
C HIS A 25 -7.42 9.02 -5.88
N LYS A 26 -8.65 9.30 -6.32
CA LYS A 26 -9.23 10.63 -6.19
C LYS A 26 -9.62 10.85 -4.73
N LEU A 27 -8.95 11.80 -4.05
CA LEU A 27 -9.27 12.15 -2.68
C LEU A 27 -10.31 13.27 -2.63
N LYS A 28 -11.19 13.21 -1.64
CA LYS A 28 -12.05 14.32 -1.24
C LYS A 28 -11.38 15.01 -0.05
N CYS A 29 -10.96 16.24 -0.25
CA CYS A 29 -10.31 17.03 0.78
C CYS A 29 -11.25 18.16 1.19
N SER A 30 -11.19 18.58 2.45
CA SER A 30 -11.96 19.71 2.96
C SER A 30 -11.04 20.72 3.66
N GLN A 31 -11.57 21.86 4.03
CA GLN A 31 -10.84 22.88 4.79
C GLN A 31 -10.37 22.32 6.15
N TYR A 32 -11.20 21.48 6.78
CA TYR A 32 -10.91 20.88 8.09
C TYR A 32 -10.00 19.64 7.99
N PHE A 33 -10.07 18.92 6.87
CA PHE A 33 -9.25 17.74 6.58
C PHE A 33 -8.54 17.90 5.23
N PRO A 34 -7.48 18.73 5.20
CA PRO A 34 -6.72 18.98 3.98
C PRO A 34 -5.97 17.71 3.56
N CYS A 35 -5.67 17.59 2.28
CA CYS A 35 -4.89 16.51 1.71
C CYS A 35 -3.50 17.03 1.29
N PRO A 36 -2.56 17.22 2.21
CA PRO A 36 -1.23 17.71 1.85
C PRO A 36 -0.51 16.71 0.94
N ASP A 37 0.14 17.21 -0.10
CA ASP A 37 0.87 16.40 -1.10
C ASP A 37 1.91 15.46 -0.47
N ALA A 38 2.53 15.90 0.63
CA ALA A 38 3.50 15.08 1.38
C ALA A 38 2.90 13.76 1.90
N LEU A 39 1.59 13.70 2.15
CA LEU A 39 0.88 12.52 2.63
C LEU A 39 0.24 11.72 1.50
N ARG A 40 0.10 12.28 0.31
CA ARG A 40 -0.66 11.71 -0.81
C ARG A 40 -0.34 10.25 -1.05
N ARG A 41 0.93 9.92 -1.28
CA ARG A 41 1.36 8.54 -1.57
C ARG A 41 1.15 7.58 -0.39
N ARG A 42 1.17 8.07 0.85
CA ARG A 42 0.84 7.26 2.04
C ARG A 42 -0.64 6.95 2.09
N VAL A 43 -1.48 7.93 1.78
CA VAL A 43 -2.94 7.76 1.72
C VAL A 43 -3.31 6.77 0.63
N ASP A 44 -2.75 6.90 -0.58
CA ASP A 44 -2.96 5.94 -1.68
C ASP A 44 -2.63 4.50 -1.25
N PHE A 45 -1.52 4.29 -0.54
CA PHE A 45 -1.16 2.97 -0.01
C PHE A 45 -2.22 2.42 0.96
N TRP A 46 -2.71 3.25 1.90
CA TRP A 46 -3.72 2.80 2.86
C TRP A 46 -5.08 2.56 2.22
N ILE A 47 -5.46 3.34 1.20
CA ILE A 47 -6.67 3.06 0.41
C ILE A 47 -6.55 1.69 -0.26
N ASP A 48 -5.38 1.33 -0.80
CA ASP A 48 -5.15 0.00 -1.35
C ASP A 48 -5.21 -1.11 -0.28
N VAL A 49 -4.70 -0.87 0.93
CA VAL A 49 -4.77 -1.82 2.06
C VAL A 49 -6.24 -2.12 2.42
N TYR A 50 -7.08 -1.09 2.49
CA TYR A 50 -8.48 -1.22 2.88
C TYR A 50 -9.43 -1.55 1.72
N GLY A 51 -9.09 -1.18 0.49
CA GLY A 51 -10.00 -1.32 -0.65
C GLY A 51 -9.62 -2.41 -1.66
N ARG A 52 -8.33 -2.74 -1.77
CA ARG A 52 -7.82 -3.59 -2.85
C ARG A 52 -7.28 -4.94 -2.37
N TRP A 53 -6.41 -4.95 -1.36
CA TRP A 53 -5.74 -6.16 -0.91
C TRP A 53 -6.55 -6.90 0.15
N ARG A 54 -6.65 -8.22 0.00
CA ARG A 54 -7.42 -9.08 0.90
C ARG A 54 -6.73 -9.22 2.26
N THR A 55 -7.50 -9.57 3.27
CA THR A 55 -6.99 -9.78 4.64
C THR A 55 -5.91 -10.86 4.73
N ASN A 56 -5.94 -11.83 3.81
CA ASN A 56 -4.93 -12.87 3.71
C ASN A 56 -3.78 -12.57 2.72
N ASP A 57 -3.68 -11.36 2.18
CA ASP A 57 -2.55 -10.95 1.35
C ASP A 57 -1.49 -10.26 2.21
N ALA A 58 -0.19 -10.58 2.00
CA ALA A 58 0.93 -9.89 2.63
C ALA A 58 1.56 -8.90 1.66
N ILE A 59 1.71 -7.66 2.10
CA ILE A 59 2.32 -6.56 1.36
C ILE A 59 3.66 -6.25 2.03
N LEU A 60 4.77 -6.54 1.33
CA LEU A 60 6.13 -6.21 1.78
C LEU A 60 6.53 -4.85 1.25
N HIS A 61 6.75 -3.90 2.15
CA HIS A 61 6.94 -2.49 1.80
C HIS A 61 7.99 -1.81 2.69
N ASP A 62 8.38 -0.59 2.32
CA ASP A 62 9.21 0.29 3.13
C ASP A 62 8.36 0.91 4.26
N ALA A 63 8.76 0.73 5.52
CA ALA A 63 8.03 1.27 6.67
C ALA A 63 7.95 2.81 6.67
N GLN A 64 8.98 3.50 6.20
CA GLN A 64 9.02 4.97 6.14
C GLN A 64 8.31 5.53 4.90
N ARG A 65 8.27 4.76 3.81
CA ARG A 65 7.65 5.13 2.53
C ARG A 65 6.75 4.01 2.04
N PRO A 66 5.56 3.82 2.64
CA PRO A 66 4.70 2.64 2.41
C PRO A 66 4.35 2.40 0.94
N HIS A 67 4.26 3.45 0.13
CA HIS A 67 4.04 3.35 -1.31
C HIS A 67 5.15 2.60 -2.08
N ARG A 68 6.34 2.40 -1.46
CA ARG A 68 7.37 1.51 -2.00
C ARG A 68 7.03 0.07 -1.64
N VAL A 69 6.17 -0.53 -2.43
CA VAL A 69 5.77 -1.92 -2.29
C VAL A 69 6.72 -2.80 -3.09
N TYR A 70 7.47 -3.66 -2.42
CA TYR A 70 8.46 -4.54 -3.04
C TYR A 70 7.85 -5.84 -3.54
N LYS A 71 6.85 -6.36 -2.82
CA LYS A 71 6.21 -7.63 -3.16
C LYS A 71 4.83 -7.74 -2.52
N ILE A 72 3.88 -8.30 -3.27
CA ILE A 72 2.58 -8.72 -2.78
C ILE A 72 2.53 -10.25 -2.85
N ILE A 73 2.16 -10.88 -1.73
CA ILE A 73 2.07 -12.34 -1.60
C ILE A 73 0.61 -12.66 -1.29
N LYS A 74 -0.03 -13.31 -2.26
CA LYS A 74 -1.43 -13.69 -2.15
C LYS A 74 -1.61 -14.88 -1.22
N GLY A 75 -2.68 -14.88 -0.42
CA GLY A 75 -3.06 -16.00 0.42
C GLY A 75 -2.14 -16.28 1.62
N LYS A 76 -1.27 -15.32 2.00
CA LYS A 76 -0.34 -15.47 3.12
C LYS A 76 -0.27 -14.19 3.93
N ALA A 77 -1.17 -14.03 4.91
CA ALA A 77 -1.18 -12.85 5.79
C ALA A 77 0.12 -12.71 6.60
N CYS A 78 0.44 -11.50 7.02
CA CYS A 78 1.57 -11.22 7.89
C CYS A 78 1.29 -11.74 9.31
N GLY A 79 2.31 -12.35 9.94
CA GLY A 79 2.26 -12.73 11.36
C GLY A 79 1.36 -13.93 11.70
N THR A 80 0.78 -14.61 10.72
CA THR A 80 0.00 -15.83 10.97
C THR A 80 0.91 -17.04 11.12
N ASN A 81 0.55 -17.97 12.01
CA ASN A 81 1.26 -19.24 12.21
C ASN A 81 1.41 -19.98 10.88
N GLY A 82 2.60 -20.53 10.62
CA GLY A 82 2.96 -21.17 9.36
C GLY A 82 3.47 -20.25 8.26
N ASN A 83 3.13 -18.96 8.25
CA ASN A 83 3.60 -18.00 7.24
C ASN A 83 4.82 -17.18 7.69
N THR A 84 5.09 -17.13 9.00
CA THR A 84 6.11 -16.23 9.57
C THR A 84 7.50 -16.49 8.99
N GLN A 85 7.93 -17.75 8.90
CA GLN A 85 9.24 -18.10 8.36
C GLN A 85 9.34 -17.78 6.86
N PHE A 86 8.29 -18.07 6.09
CA PHE A 86 8.23 -17.73 4.67
C PHE A 86 8.33 -16.20 4.45
N ILE A 87 7.58 -15.42 5.22
CA ILE A 87 7.61 -13.95 5.13
C ILE A 87 9.00 -13.41 5.54
N LYS A 88 9.62 -13.95 6.58
CA LYS A 88 10.99 -13.60 6.98
C LYS A 88 11.97 -13.82 5.82
N GLU A 89 11.89 -14.97 5.14
CA GLU A 89 12.74 -15.28 4.00
C GLU A 89 12.48 -14.31 2.83
N GLN A 90 11.23 -14.01 2.50
CA GLN A 90 10.94 -13.03 1.45
C GLN A 90 11.52 -11.64 1.78
N LYS A 91 11.42 -11.19 3.03
CA LYS A 91 12.04 -9.93 3.48
C LYS A 91 13.56 -10.00 3.38
N ARG A 92 14.19 -11.14 3.73
CA ARG A 92 15.63 -11.34 3.59
C ARG A 92 16.08 -11.20 2.14
N GLN A 93 15.37 -11.79 1.19
CA GLN A 93 15.66 -11.69 -0.25
C GLN A 93 15.56 -10.25 -0.75
N ILE A 94 14.55 -9.50 -0.32
CA ILE A 94 14.40 -8.08 -0.65
C ILE A 94 15.58 -7.28 -0.08
N ARG A 95 15.95 -7.51 1.19
CA ARG A 95 17.07 -6.83 1.85
C ARG A 95 18.37 -7.03 1.08
N LEU A 96 18.73 -8.27 0.81
CA LEU A 96 19.95 -8.61 0.07
C LEU A 96 19.99 -7.96 -1.31
N ARG A 97 18.84 -7.87 -1.99
CA ARG A 97 18.75 -7.21 -3.28
C ARG A 97 18.99 -5.69 -3.19
N LEU A 98 18.36 -5.01 -2.23
CA LEU A 98 18.56 -3.58 -2.02
C LEU A 98 20.02 -3.26 -1.64
N GLU A 99 20.63 -4.07 -0.79
CA GLU A 99 22.05 -3.94 -0.42
C GLU A 99 22.98 -4.17 -1.61
N ARG A 100 22.71 -5.21 -2.41
CA ARG A 100 23.45 -5.46 -3.65
C ARG A 100 23.38 -4.28 -4.62
N ILE A 101 22.18 -3.70 -4.84
CA ILE A 101 22.01 -2.55 -5.73
C ILE A 101 22.82 -1.36 -5.19
N ALA A 102 22.80 -1.11 -3.87
CA ALA A 102 23.60 -0.06 -3.25
C ALA A 102 25.11 -0.22 -3.52
N ILE A 103 25.63 -1.45 -3.38
CA ILE A 103 27.05 -1.77 -3.65
C ILE A 103 27.38 -1.57 -5.14
N LEU A 104 26.50 -1.98 -6.05
CA LEU A 104 26.73 -1.79 -7.50
C LEU A 104 26.84 -0.31 -7.86
N ILE A 105 25.98 0.55 -7.29
CA ILE A 105 26.04 2.00 -7.50
C ILE A 105 27.35 2.59 -6.96
N GLU A 106 27.74 2.24 -5.73
CA GLU A 106 28.99 2.71 -5.12
C GLU A 106 30.23 2.34 -5.93
N ARG A 107 30.21 1.11 -6.49
CA ARG A 107 31.29 0.62 -7.35
C ARG A 107 31.18 1.09 -8.81
N LYS A 108 30.24 2.00 -9.12
CA LYS A 108 29.98 2.51 -10.48
C LYS A 108 29.75 1.39 -11.51
N LYS A 109 29.21 0.24 -11.07
CA LYS A 109 28.93 -0.90 -11.93
C LYS A 109 27.53 -0.80 -12.55
N THR A 110 27.40 -1.24 -13.81
CA THR A 110 26.13 -1.24 -14.51
C THR A 110 25.15 -2.26 -13.90
N ILE A 111 23.91 -1.83 -13.68
CA ILE A 111 22.84 -2.69 -13.20
C ILE A 111 22.14 -3.29 -14.42
N THR A 112 22.39 -4.58 -14.66
CA THR A 112 21.89 -5.30 -15.84
C THR A 112 20.60 -6.07 -15.56
N GLN A 113 20.46 -6.66 -14.35
CA GLN A 113 19.32 -7.50 -14.01
C GLN A 113 18.00 -6.72 -13.96
N ALA A 114 16.98 -7.18 -14.68
CA ALA A 114 15.66 -6.55 -14.75
C ALA A 114 15.03 -6.33 -13.37
N LYS A 115 15.14 -7.32 -12.46
CA LYS A 115 14.65 -7.18 -11.09
C LYS A 115 15.37 -6.08 -10.31
N ASP A 116 16.69 -5.90 -10.48
CA ASP A 116 17.43 -4.85 -9.80
C ASP A 116 17.05 -3.46 -10.35
N LYS A 117 16.87 -3.34 -11.67
CA LYS A 117 16.34 -2.12 -12.31
C LYS A 117 14.96 -1.76 -11.78
N HIS A 118 14.06 -2.76 -11.64
CA HIS A 118 12.72 -2.55 -11.08
C HIS A 118 12.78 -1.97 -9.66
N TYR A 119 13.63 -2.53 -8.77
CA TYR A 119 13.80 -1.99 -7.42
C TYR A 119 14.44 -0.60 -7.43
N LEU A 120 15.45 -0.37 -8.28
CA LEU A 120 16.12 0.93 -8.38
C LEU A 120 15.17 2.05 -8.82
N ASN A 121 14.22 1.77 -9.68
CA ASN A 121 13.21 2.74 -10.13
C ASN A 121 12.34 3.29 -8.99
N MET A 122 12.23 2.57 -7.87
CA MET A 122 11.57 3.08 -6.66
C MET A 122 12.39 4.15 -5.92
N PHE A 123 13.64 4.39 -6.36
CA PHE A 123 14.60 5.32 -5.74
C PHE A 123 15.10 6.34 -6.77
N PRO A 124 14.32 7.40 -7.08
CA PRO A 124 14.68 8.37 -8.14
C PRO A 124 16.08 8.97 -7.98
N GLY A 125 16.50 9.25 -6.75
CA GLY A 125 17.83 9.77 -6.44
C GLY A 125 18.95 8.74 -6.48
N ARG A 126 18.67 7.47 -6.76
CA ARG A 126 19.64 6.35 -6.85
C ARG A 126 20.69 6.32 -5.72
N SER A 127 20.34 6.80 -4.52
CA SER A 127 21.24 6.92 -3.39
C SER A 127 21.48 5.56 -2.71
N PRO A 128 22.74 5.09 -2.60
CA PRO A 128 23.09 3.88 -1.85
C PRO A 128 22.61 3.92 -0.40
N ALA A 129 22.77 5.08 0.26
CA ALA A 129 22.32 5.27 1.64
C ALA A 129 20.80 5.11 1.78
N ALA A 130 20.02 5.60 0.80
CA ALA A 130 18.56 5.42 0.79
C ALA A 130 18.16 3.95 0.60
N LEU A 131 18.84 3.20 -0.27
CA LEU A 131 18.63 1.77 -0.48
C LEU A 131 18.93 0.96 0.78
N ARG A 132 20.07 1.22 1.45
CA ARG A 132 20.41 0.56 2.74
C ARG A 132 19.41 0.89 3.85
N ARG A 133 18.95 2.14 3.93
CA ARG A 133 17.92 2.53 4.90
C ARG A 133 16.63 1.77 4.65
N ALA A 134 16.19 1.66 3.39
CA ALA A 134 15.02 0.89 3.00
C ALA A 134 15.19 -0.62 3.31
N ALA A 135 16.38 -1.18 3.07
CA ALA A 135 16.71 -2.57 3.42
C ALA A 135 16.54 -2.88 4.92
N ARG A 136 16.83 -1.90 5.80
CA ARG A 136 16.62 -2.03 7.25
C ARG A 136 15.18 -1.81 7.69
N ASN A 137 14.38 -1.11 6.89
CA ASN A 137 13.02 -0.69 7.24
C ASN A 137 11.93 -1.51 6.53
N LEU A 138 12.20 -2.78 6.21
CA LEU A 138 11.21 -3.65 5.58
C LEU A 138 10.09 -4.03 6.56
N ARG A 139 8.85 -3.74 6.19
CA ARG A 139 7.65 -4.10 6.94
C ARG A 139 6.78 -5.05 6.14
N CYS A 140 5.96 -5.82 6.85
CA CYS A 140 4.88 -6.60 6.28
C CYS A 140 3.56 -6.01 6.77
N GLN A 141 2.65 -5.69 5.86
CA GLN A 141 1.30 -5.25 6.13
C GLN A 141 0.32 -6.25 5.50
N SER A 142 -0.64 -6.76 6.27
CA SER A 142 -1.75 -7.52 5.69
C SER A 142 -2.74 -6.56 5.04
N GLY A 143 -3.36 -6.96 3.93
CA GLY A 143 -4.51 -6.25 3.40
C GLY A 143 -5.67 -6.28 4.40
N ASN A 144 -6.68 -5.44 4.20
CA ASN A 144 -7.87 -5.40 5.06
C ASN A 144 -9.17 -5.18 4.29
N LYS A 145 -9.19 -5.49 3.00
CA LYS A 145 -10.39 -5.31 2.14
C LYS A 145 -11.63 -6.00 2.72
N ASP A 146 -11.47 -7.22 3.21
CA ASP A 146 -12.60 -8.01 3.69
C ASP A 146 -13.09 -7.47 5.05
N GLY A 147 -12.17 -7.08 5.95
CA GLY A 147 -12.49 -6.41 7.21
C GLY A 147 -13.17 -5.06 7.01
N PHE A 148 -12.65 -4.26 6.06
CA PHE A 148 -13.25 -2.96 5.73
C PHE A 148 -14.66 -3.09 5.13
N ARG A 149 -14.91 -4.10 4.31
CA ARG A 149 -16.27 -4.40 3.81
C ARG A 149 -17.23 -4.69 4.95
N ASN A 150 -16.80 -5.43 5.98
CA ASN A 150 -17.61 -5.69 7.16
C ASN A 150 -17.84 -4.42 7.98
N ALA A 151 -16.81 -3.56 8.10
CA ALA A 151 -16.93 -2.24 8.73
C ALA A 151 -17.97 -1.36 8.02
N LEU A 152 -18.00 -1.36 6.68
CA LEU A 152 -19.00 -0.62 5.89
C LEU A 152 -20.43 -1.10 6.18
N ARG A 153 -20.66 -2.41 6.37
CA ARG A 153 -21.98 -2.93 6.75
C ARG A 153 -22.39 -2.41 8.13
N ARG A 154 -21.48 -2.45 9.13
CA ARG A 154 -21.74 -1.91 10.46
C ARG A 154 -21.95 -0.40 10.44
N PHE A 155 -21.22 0.32 9.61
CA PHE A 155 -21.45 1.75 9.40
C PHE A 155 -22.86 2.05 8.89
N GLY A 156 -23.46 1.19 8.06
CA GLY A 156 -24.86 1.30 7.65
C GLY A 156 -25.81 1.35 8.86
N THR A 157 -25.54 0.57 9.89
CA THR A 157 -26.34 0.50 11.12
C THR A 157 -26.03 1.64 12.10
N TYR A 158 -24.74 1.85 12.40
CA TYR A 158 -24.32 2.76 13.49
C TYR A 158 -24.01 4.19 13.01
N GLY A 159 -23.70 4.38 11.72
CA GLY A 159 -23.34 5.69 11.17
C GLY A 159 -24.41 6.78 11.37
N PRO A 160 -25.71 6.50 11.21
CA PRO A 160 -26.75 7.49 11.51
C PRO A 160 -26.75 7.96 12.97
N ILE A 161 -26.48 7.06 13.92
CA ILE A 161 -26.38 7.37 15.35
C ILE A 161 -25.17 8.26 15.62
N VAL A 162 -24.00 7.86 15.10
CA VAL A 162 -22.75 8.64 15.24
C VAL A 162 -22.91 10.04 14.65
N ARG A 163 -23.50 10.18 13.47
CA ARG A 163 -23.75 11.50 12.85
C ARG A 163 -24.66 12.39 13.71
N ARG A 164 -25.68 11.82 14.32
CA ARG A 164 -26.56 12.56 15.22
C ARG A 164 -25.78 13.08 16.44
N VAL A 165 -25.04 12.21 17.11
CA VAL A 165 -24.23 12.58 18.28
C VAL A 165 -23.21 13.67 17.93
N LEU A 166 -22.52 13.55 16.80
CA LEU A 166 -21.57 14.56 16.36
C LEU A 166 -22.26 15.90 16.08
N LYS A 167 -23.44 15.89 15.45
CA LYS A 167 -24.23 17.09 15.17
C LYS A 167 -24.65 17.77 16.49
N ASP A 168 -25.18 16.98 17.42
CA ASP A 168 -25.69 17.51 18.71
C ASP A 168 -24.54 18.07 19.58
N ALA A 169 -23.33 17.50 19.43
CA ALA A 169 -22.10 17.99 20.09
C ALA A 169 -21.40 19.14 19.33
N GLY A 170 -21.93 19.61 18.19
CA GLY A 170 -21.29 20.66 17.37
C GLY A 170 -19.98 20.24 16.70
N LEU A 171 -19.72 18.93 16.55
CA LEU A 171 -18.50 18.39 15.98
C LEU A 171 -18.61 18.23 14.47
N HIS A 172 -17.43 18.26 13.79
CA HIS A 172 -17.38 18.10 12.34
C HIS A 172 -17.80 16.68 11.92
N GLN A 173 -18.64 16.58 10.89
CA GLN A 173 -19.25 15.32 10.48
C GLN A 173 -18.24 14.28 9.93
N ASP A 174 -17.08 14.71 9.43
CA ASP A 174 -16.04 13.78 8.94
C ASP A 174 -15.40 12.96 10.07
N ILE A 175 -15.57 13.34 11.34
CA ILE A 175 -15.17 12.55 12.50
C ILE A 175 -15.87 11.19 12.51
N GLN A 176 -17.04 11.06 11.89
CA GLN A 176 -17.75 9.79 11.73
C GLN A 176 -16.90 8.68 11.06
N TYR A 177 -15.83 9.03 10.35
CA TYR A 177 -14.98 8.04 9.70
C TYR A 177 -13.86 7.50 10.59
N LEU A 178 -13.61 8.13 11.75
CA LEU A 178 -12.58 7.68 12.69
C LEU A 178 -12.81 6.24 13.20
N PRO A 179 -14.04 5.80 13.54
CA PRO A 179 -14.28 4.43 13.99
C PRO A 179 -13.91 3.34 12.97
N PHE A 180 -13.76 3.66 11.67
CA PHE A 180 -13.28 2.67 10.70
C PHE A 180 -11.85 2.20 11.01
N VAL A 181 -10.99 3.07 11.50
CA VAL A 181 -9.59 2.74 11.82
C VAL A 181 -9.42 2.29 13.27
N GLU A 182 -10.26 2.75 14.17
CA GLU A 182 -10.17 2.43 15.61
C GLU A 182 -10.79 1.06 15.93
N SER A 183 -12.04 0.85 15.56
CA SER A 183 -12.80 -0.36 15.93
C SER A 183 -13.42 -1.11 14.74
N SER A 184 -13.24 -0.61 13.52
CA SER A 184 -13.99 -1.08 12.35
C SER A 184 -15.51 -1.00 12.56
N TYR A 185 -15.99 0.00 13.30
CA TYR A 185 -17.39 0.12 13.74
C TYR A 185 -17.89 -1.12 14.52
N ASN A 186 -17.01 -1.85 15.17
CA ASN A 186 -17.41 -2.97 16.02
C ASN A 186 -17.75 -2.46 17.43
N PRO A 187 -19.02 -2.57 17.91
CA PRO A 187 -19.42 -2.12 19.23
C PRO A 187 -18.81 -2.98 20.36
N GLU A 188 -18.32 -4.17 20.05
CA GLU A 188 -17.68 -5.10 20.99
C GLU A 188 -16.15 -5.03 20.96
N ALA A 189 -15.57 -4.07 20.24
CA ALA A 189 -14.11 -3.89 20.22
C ALA A 189 -13.65 -3.22 21.51
N TYR A 190 -12.77 -3.89 22.24
CA TYR A 190 -12.07 -3.39 23.42
C TYR A 190 -10.58 -3.26 23.13
#